data_e51aae96736f40758f11b80e7bf50354
#
_entry.id   e51aae96736f40758f11b80e7bf50354
#
_cell.length_a   1.000
_cell.length_b   1.000
_cell.length_c   1.000
_cell.angle_alpha   90.00
_cell.angle_beta   90.00
_cell.angle_gamma   90.00
#
_symmetry.space_group_name_H-M   'P 1'
#
loop_
_entity.id
_entity.type
_entity.pdbx_description
1 polymer ?
#
loop_
_entity_poly.entity_id
_entity_poly.type
_entity_poly.pdbx_seq_one_letter_code
_entity_poly.pdbx_strand_id
1 'polypeptide(L)'
;MHIESKTTFRSEPRRYMRGLAWSWLAARWWIIAAPLAAVGVWACYDIRAVYVGLILLFIAFPMALTLVWLDYAFSPATRRSVMSKQLIADEKGVTIRYPDDAEEKVVRPDEFMTWDKFINYADNGRSVILIFGPRLDERLEIPIDAFETDEWKIIKEYLPRYTEDTLV
;
A
#
# COMPACT_ATOMS: atom_id res chain seq x y z
N MET A 1 11.29 -7.82 -26.08
CA MET A 1 11.62 -9.01 -25.24
C MET A 1 10.50 -9.17 -24.23
N HIS A 2 10.03 -10.39 -23.96
CA HIS A 2 8.89 -10.65 -23.08
C HIS A 2 9.38 -11.49 -21.90
N ILE A 3 9.31 -10.95 -20.69
CA ILE A 3 9.78 -11.57 -19.46
C ILE A 3 8.58 -11.77 -18.56
N GLU A 4 8.26 -13.00 -18.22
CA GLU A 4 7.10 -13.37 -17.38
C GLU A 4 7.59 -13.84 -16.02
N SER A 5 6.94 -13.37 -14.94
CA SER A 5 7.27 -13.84 -13.60
C SER A 5 7.01 -15.33 -13.45
N LYS A 6 7.95 -16.06 -12.84
CA LYS A 6 7.90 -17.52 -12.66
C LYS A 6 6.74 -17.97 -11.79
N THR A 7 6.34 -17.15 -10.85
CA THR A 7 5.32 -17.48 -9.84
C THR A 7 4.31 -16.35 -9.69
N THR A 8 3.10 -16.73 -9.33
CA THR A 8 2.13 -15.77 -8.81
C THR A 8 2.54 -15.37 -7.39
N PHE A 9 2.53 -14.09 -7.12
CA PHE A 9 2.87 -13.58 -5.79
C PHE A 9 1.79 -12.63 -5.28
N ARG A 10 1.73 -12.49 -3.96
CA ARG A 10 0.86 -11.52 -3.29
C ARG A 10 1.63 -10.89 -2.14
N SER A 11 1.38 -9.62 -1.89
CA SER A 11 1.90 -8.97 -0.70
C SER A 11 1.16 -9.46 0.54
N GLU A 12 1.85 -9.57 1.66
CA GLU A 12 1.23 -10.01 2.91
C GLU A 12 0.21 -8.98 3.41
N PRO A 13 -1.10 -9.32 3.51
CA PRO A 13 -2.15 -8.35 3.84
C PRO A 13 -1.91 -7.65 5.19
N ARG A 14 -1.40 -8.39 6.18
CA ARG A 14 -1.13 -7.87 7.52
C ARG A 14 -0.03 -6.80 7.51
N ARG A 15 1.03 -7.01 6.73
CA ARG A 15 2.14 -6.07 6.59
C ARG A 15 1.69 -4.78 5.90
N TYR A 16 0.92 -4.93 4.82
CA TYR A 16 0.33 -3.80 4.09
C TYR A 16 -0.60 -2.97 4.99
N MET A 17 -1.55 -3.63 5.68
CA MET A 17 -2.48 -2.98 6.61
C MET A 17 -1.77 -2.20 7.72
N ARG A 18 -0.74 -2.80 8.32
CA ARG A 18 0.03 -2.15 9.37
C ARG A 18 0.76 -0.91 8.85
N GLY A 19 1.35 -0.99 7.65
CA GLY A 19 1.98 0.15 6.99
C GLY A 19 0.99 1.27 6.69
N LEU A 20 -0.19 0.94 6.17
CA LEU A 20 -1.25 1.89 5.87
C LEU A 20 -1.76 2.58 7.14
N ALA A 21 -2.07 1.79 8.20
CA ALA A 21 -2.53 2.33 9.47
C ALA A 21 -1.48 3.25 10.11
N TRP A 22 -0.20 2.86 10.06
CA TRP A 22 0.89 3.67 10.58
C TRP A 22 1.08 4.98 9.82
N SER A 23 1.05 4.95 8.49
CA SER A 23 1.15 6.16 7.67
C SER A 23 -0.03 7.10 7.87
N TRP A 24 -1.24 6.55 8.00
CA TRP A 24 -2.42 7.34 8.30
C TRP A 24 -2.32 7.99 9.69
N LEU A 25 -1.90 7.21 10.68
CA LEU A 25 -1.71 7.72 12.05
C LEU A 25 -0.63 8.79 12.12
N ALA A 26 0.52 8.57 11.47
CA ALA A 26 1.62 9.54 11.42
C ALA A 26 1.20 10.88 10.78
N ALA A 27 0.39 10.81 9.72
CA ALA A 27 -0.08 12.00 9.01
C ALA A 27 -1.22 12.74 9.75
N ARG A 28 -2.03 12.02 10.55
CA ARG A 28 -3.28 12.56 11.10
C ARG A 28 -3.44 12.36 12.61
N TRP A 29 -2.37 12.08 13.33
CA TRP A 29 -2.39 11.86 14.80
C TRP A 29 -3.07 13.01 15.56
N TRP A 30 -2.96 14.23 15.08
CA TRP A 30 -3.57 15.44 15.67
C TRP A 30 -5.11 15.38 15.68
N ILE A 31 -5.75 14.67 14.74
CA ILE A 31 -7.21 14.49 14.69
C ILE A 31 -7.69 13.70 15.93
N ILE A 32 -6.84 12.83 16.45
CA ILE A 32 -7.13 12.07 17.68
C ILE A 32 -6.66 12.86 18.90
N ALA A 33 -5.47 13.44 18.84
CA ALA A 33 -4.85 14.11 19.98
C ALA A 33 -5.57 15.41 20.37
N ALA A 34 -6.03 16.22 19.42
CA ALA A 34 -6.69 17.49 19.70
C ALA A 34 -8.01 17.34 20.48
N PRO A 35 -8.97 16.50 20.09
CA PRO A 35 -10.19 16.33 20.88
C PRO A 35 -9.92 15.69 22.25
N LEU A 36 -8.97 14.77 22.36
CA LEU A 36 -8.60 14.19 23.65
C LEU A 36 -7.96 15.22 24.58
N ALA A 37 -7.09 16.08 24.06
CA ALA A 37 -6.50 17.18 24.82
C ALA A 37 -7.59 18.18 25.27
N ALA A 38 -8.52 18.55 24.40
CA ALA A 38 -9.64 19.44 24.73
C ALA A 38 -10.51 18.87 25.85
N VAL A 39 -10.85 17.58 25.76
CA VAL A 39 -11.59 16.87 26.82
C VAL A 39 -10.77 16.81 28.12
N GLY A 40 -9.48 16.57 28.04
CA GLY A 40 -8.59 16.55 29.21
C GLY A 40 -8.56 17.90 29.94
N VAL A 41 -8.46 19.00 29.20
CA VAL A 41 -8.56 20.35 29.79
C VAL A 41 -9.94 20.60 30.39
N TRP A 42 -11.02 20.22 29.69
CA TRP A 42 -12.38 20.39 30.22
C TRP A 42 -12.63 19.56 31.48
N ALA A 43 -12.08 18.36 31.57
CA ALA A 43 -12.20 17.48 32.75
C ALA A 43 -11.60 18.10 34.04
N CYS A 44 -10.68 19.07 33.90
CA CYS A 44 -10.15 19.81 35.04
C CYS A 44 -11.19 20.76 35.68
N TYR A 45 -12.23 21.13 34.91
CA TYR A 45 -13.29 22.04 35.38
C TYR A 45 -14.60 21.29 35.66
N ASP A 46 -14.91 20.25 34.91
CA ASP A 46 -16.14 19.45 35.07
C ASP A 46 -15.86 17.97 34.86
N ILE A 47 -16.08 17.17 35.90
CA ILE A 47 -15.91 15.72 35.86
C ILE A 47 -16.75 15.04 34.80
N ARG A 48 -17.85 15.66 34.37
CA ARG A 48 -18.72 15.12 33.29
C ARG A 48 -17.99 15.03 31.96
N ALA A 49 -16.95 15.83 31.74
CA ALA A 49 -16.13 15.74 30.55
C ALA A 49 -15.42 14.39 30.41
N VAL A 50 -15.16 13.68 31.52
CA VAL A 50 -14.60 12.34 31.51
C VAL A 50 -15.52 11.36 30.74
N TYR A 51 -16.83 11.46 30.93
CA TYR A 51 -17.79 10.61 30.18
C TYR A 51 -17.72 10.87 28.68
N VAL A 52 -17.60 12.14 28.29
CA VAL A 52 -17.40 12.50 26.87
C VAL A 52 -16.10 11.93 26.33
N GLY A 53 -15.01 11.98 27.11
CA GLY A 53 -13.73 11.36 26.76
C GLY A 53 -13.84 9.86 26.56
N LEU A 54 -14.56 9.17 27.44
CA LEU A 54 -14.81 7.74 27.31
C LEU A 54 -15.62 7.41 26.06
N ILE A 55 -16.66 8.19 25.74
CA ILE A 55 -17.44 8.03 24.53
C ILE A 55 -16.57 8.20 23.29
N LEU A 56 -15.72 9.25 23.26
CA LEU A 56 -14.79 9.48 22.15
C LEU A 56 -13.82 8.32 22.01
N LEU A 57 -13.28 7.82 23.11
CA LEU A 57 -12.29 6.74 23.08
C LEU A 57 -12.90 5.40 22.66
N PHE A 58 -14.07 5.03 23.23
CA PHE A 58 -14.64 3.68 23.06
C PHE A 58 -15.65 3.57 21.91
N ILE A 59 -16.16 4.68 21.39
CA ILE A 59 -17.11 4.67 20.29
C ILE A 59 -16.53 5.31 19.04
N ALA A 60 -16.08 6.57 19.12
CA ALA A 60 -15.62 7.31 17.94
C ALA A 60 -14.32 6.75 17.38
N PHE A 61 -13.39 6.32 18.23
CA PHE A 61 -12.10 5.77 17.78
C PHE A 61 -12.25 4.41 17.06
N PRO A 62 -12.97 3.39 17.58
CA PRO A 62 -13.23 2.16 16.83
C PRO A 62 -14.01 2.42 15.54
N MET A 63 -14.96 3.35 15.54
CA MET A 63 -15.70 3.71 14.34
C MET A 63 -14.80 4.32 13.27
N ALA A 64 -13.85 5.20 13.65
CA ALA A 64 -12.86 5.75 12.74
C ALA A 64 -11.94 4.66 12.16
N LEU A 65 -11.49 3.70 12.98
CA LEU A 65 -10.72 2.55 12.52
C LEU A 65 -11.51 1.68 11.54
N THR A 66 -12.81 1.49 11.78
CA THR A 66 -13.69 0.75 10.87
C THR A 66 -13.80 1.45 9.52
N LEU A 67 -13.93 2.79 9.50
CA LEU A 67 -13.95 3.57 8.25
C LEU A 67 -12.64 3.45 7.48
N VAL A 68 -11.49 3.52 8.15
CA VAL A 68 -10.17 3.28 7.52
C VAL A 68 -10.08 1.86 6.96
N TRP A 69 -10.60 0.88 7.69
CA TRP A 69 -10.62 -0.50 7.22
C TRP A 69 -11.56 -0.70 6.01
N LEU A 70 -12.72 -0.04 5.99
CA LEU A 70 -13.63 -0.05 4.85
C LEU A 70 -13.00 0.60 3.61
N ASP A 71 -12.39 1.76 3.77
CA ASP A 71 -11.66 2.43 2.68
C ASP A 71 -10.56 1.50 2.12
N TYR A 72 -9.81 0.85 3.00
CA TYR A 72 -8.87 -0.18 2.63
C TYR A 72 -9.54 -1.33 1.86
N ALA A 73 -10.62 -1.89 2.36
CA ALA A 73 -11.27 -3.06 1.76
C ALA A 73 -11.87 -2.78 0.38
N PHE A 74 -12.32 -1.54 0.14
CA PHE A 74 -12.95 -1.13 -1.12
C PHE A 74 -12.00 -0.44 -2.10
N SER A 75 -10.80 -0.03 -1.65
CA SER A 75 -9.83 0.64 -2.51
C SER A 75 -9.33 -0.27 -3.63
N PRO A 76 -9.43 0.14 -4.90
CA PRO A 76 -8.86 -0.61 -6.03
C PRO A 76 -7.35 -0.83 -5.89
N ALA A 77 -6.66 0.13 -5.31
CA ALA A 77 -5.21 0.11 -5.11
C ALA A 77 -4.78 -0.95 -4.09
N THR A 78 -5.55 -1.11 -3.03
CA THR A 78 -5.34 -2.20 -2.05
C THR A 78 -5.50 -3.57 -2.69
N ARG A 79 -6.50 -3.71 -3.54
CA ARG A 79 -6.72 -4.97 -4.28
C ARG A 79 -5.50 -5.34 -5.13
N ARG A 80 -4.89 -4.36 -5.83
CA ARG A 80 -3.63 -4.56 -6.56
C ARG A 80 -2.51 -5.10 -5.69
N SER A 81 -2.37 -4.58 -4.48
CA SER A 81 -1.29 -4.97 -3.57
C SER A 81 -1.49 -6.36 -2.98
N VAL A 82 -2.71 -6.72 -2.60
CA VAL A 82 -3.01 -7.93 -1.81
C VAL A 82 -3.38 -9.14 -2.65
N MET A 83 -3.89 -8.94 -3.88
CA MET A 83 -4.28 -10.06 -4.75
C MET A 83 -3.09 -10.81 -5.29
N SER A 84 -3.29 -12.11 -5.55
CA SER A 84 -2.37 -12.92 -6.32
C SER A 84 -2.25 -12.34 -7.71
N LYS A 85 -1.04 -12.07 -8.15
CA LYS A 85 -0.74 -11.45 -9.43
C LYS A 85 0.48 -12.08 -10.07
N GLN A 86 0.51 -12.02 -11.38
CA GLN A 86 1.63 -12.39 -12.22
C GLN A 86 2.08 -11.16 -12.99
N LEU A 87 3.36 -10.96 -13.13
CA LEU A 87 3.89 -9.83 -13.86
C LEU A 87 4.50 -10.28 -15.18
N ILE A 88 4.24 -9.49 -16.19
CA ILE A 88 4.83 -9.63 -17.51
C ILE A 88 5.51 -8.32 -17.82
N ALA A 89 6.83 -8.33 -17.90
CA ALA A 89 7.63 -7.16 -18.24
C ALA A 89 8.02 -7.22 -19.72
N ASP A 90 7.82 -6.15 -20.45
CA ASP A 90 8.26 -5.97 -21.83
C ASP A 90 8.95 -4.62 -22.02
N GLU A 91 9.40 -4.32 -23.23
CA GLU A 91 10.08 -3.05 -23.57
C GLU A 91 9.20 -1.81 -23.37
N LYS A 92 7.89 -1.97 -23.37
CA LYS A 92 6.92 -0.87 -23.27
C LYS A 92 6.45 -0.62 -21.86
N GLY A 93 6.50 -1.65 -21.00
CA GLY A 93 6.00 -1.52 -19.64
C GLY A 93 5.80 -2.86 -18.92
N VAL A 94 5.01 -2.83 -17.88
CA VAL A 94 4.66 -3.99 -17.06
C VAL A 94 3.16 -4.25 -17.16
N THR A 95 2.81 -5.48 -17.50
CA THR A 95 1.42 -5.97 -17.44
C THR A 95 1.23 -6.74 -16.16
N ILE A 96 0.25 -6.35 -15.37
CA ILE A 96 -0.20 -7.08 -14.19
C ILE A 96 -1.36 -7.96 -14.60
N ARG A 97 -1.14 -9.26 -14.57
CA ARG A 97 -2.17 -10.26 -14.82
C ARG A 97 -2.67 -10.81 -13.51
N TYR A 98 -3.98 -10.86 -13.35
CA TYR A 98 -4.62 -11.49 -12.21
C TYR A 98 -5.06 -12.90 -12.66
N PRO A 99 -4.40 -13.98 -12.16
CA PRO A 99 -4.84 -15.34 -12.49
C PRO A 99 -6.27 -15.52 -12.00
N ASP A 100 -7.08 -16.23 -12.79
CA ASP A 100 -8.43 -16.62 -12.40
C ASP A 100 -8.34 -17.52 -11.15
N ASP A 101 -8.54 -16.95 -9.98
CA ASP A 101 -8.75 -17.72 -8.77
C ASP A 101 -10.09 -18.45 -8.95
N ALA A 102 -10.06 -19.77 -8.93
CA ALA A 102 -11.23 -20.61 -9.14
C ALA A 102 -12.38 -20.35 -8.13
N GLU A 103 -12.10 -19.65 -7.04
CA GLU A 103 -13.06 -19.25 -6.02
C GLU A 103 -13.77 -17.91 -6.31
N GLU A 104 -13.14 -16.98 -7.01
CA GLU A 104 -13.76 -15.71 -7.42
C GLU A 104 -14.06 -15.72 -8.93
N LYS A 105 -15.31 -15.94 -9.31
CA LYS A 105 -15.80 -15.88 -10.73
C LYS A 105 -15.69 -14.52 -11.40
N VAL A 106 -14.84 -13.63 -10.93
CA VAL A 106 -14.68 -12.27 -11.47
C VAL A 106 -13.40 -12.24 -12.30
N VAL A 107 -13.54 -12.44 -13.60
CA VAL A 107 -12.48 -12.18 -14.59
C VAL A 107 -12.12 -10.70 -14.55
N ARG A 108 -10.89 -10.39 -14.22
CA ARG A 108 -10.39 -9.01 -14.18
C ARG A 108 -9.54 -8.72 -15.40
N PRO A 109 -9.68 -7.53 -15.99
CA PRO A 109 -8.82 -7.14 -17.09
C PRO A 109 -7.38 -7.00 -16.61
N ASP A 110 -6.45 -7.44 -17.45
CA ASP A 110 -5.02 -7.20 -17.26
C ASP A 110 -4.75 -5.69 -17.18
N GLU A 111 -3.87 -5.29 -16.30
CA GLU A 111 -3.54 -3.89 -16.06
C GLU A 111 -2.16 -3.58 -16.63
N PHE A 112 -2.10 -2.71 -17.64
CA PHE A 112 -0.84 -2.31 -18.27
C PHE A 112 -0.33 -0.99 -17.72
N MET A 113 0.93 -0.94 -17.34
CA MET A 113 1.64 0.26 -16.90
C MET A 113 2.91 0.46 -17.72
N THR A 114 3.06 1.62 -18.34
CA THR A 114 4.28 2.01 -19.07
C THR A 114 5.42 2.37 -18.08
N TRP A 115 6.67 2.18 -18.49
CA TRP A 115 7.84 2.43 -17.64
C TRP A 115 7.96 3.88 -17.17
N ASP A 116 7.51 4.84 -17.96
CA ASP A 116 7.49 6.27 -17.66
C ASP A 116 6.55 6.66 -16.51
N LYS A 117 5.63 5.78 -16.13
CA LYS A 117 4.78 6.01 -14.95
C LYS A 117 5.51 5.76 -13.64
N PHE A 118 6.61 5.00 -13.66
CA PHE A 118 7.38 4.74 -12.45
C PHE A 118 8.33 5.90 -12.16
N ILE A 119 8.17 6.50 -10.99
CA ILE A 119 8.97 7.65 -10.55
C ILE A 119 10.30 7.17 -9.99
N ASN A 120 10.27 6.04 -9.27
CA ASN A 120 11.44 5.51 -8.58
C ASN A 120 11.26 4.03 -8.27
N TYR A 121 12.33 3.37 -7.84
CA TYR A 121 12.26 2.03 -7.26
C TYR A 121 13.16 1.93 -6.03
N ALA A 122 12.80 1.06 -5.09
CA ALA A 122 13.60 0.73 -3.92
C ALA A 122 13.86 -0.76 -3.88
N ASP A 123 15.12 -1.14 -3.68
CA ASP A 123 15.54 -2.54 -3.52
C ASP A 123 15.90 -2.78 -2.06
N ASN A 124 15.18 -3.65 -1.37
CA ASN A 124 15.43 -3.98 0.03
C ASN A 124 16.09 -5.35 0.22
N GLY A 125 16.60 -5.96 -0.85
CA GLY A 125 17.26 -7.27 -0.87
C GLY A 125 16.29 -8.48 -0.76
N ARG A 126 15.00 -8.25 -0.52
CA ARG A 126 13.95 -9.30 -0.50
C ARG A 126 12.86 -9.04 -1.55
N SER A 127 12.61 -7.79 -1.82
CA SER A 127 11.64 -7.34 -2.82
C SER A 127 12.13 -6.06 -3.47
N VAL A 128 11.74 -5.84 -4.70
CA VAL A 128 11.87 -4.58 -5.41
C VAL A 128 10.52 -3.88 -5.36
N ILE A 129 10.51 -2.64 -4.88
CA ILE A 129 9.30 -1.83 -4.76
C ILE A 129 9.34 -0.80 -5.88
N LEU A 130 8.44 -0.92 -6.84
CA LEU A 130 8.24 0.09 -7.88
C LEU A 130 7.30 1.17 -7.37
N ILE A 131 7.71 2.43 -7.49
CA ILE A 131 6.98 3.58 -6.96
C ILE A 131 6.46 4.40 -8.15
N PHE A 132 5.16 4.57 -8.25
CA PHE A 132 4.51 5.36 -9.30
C PHE A 132 3.71 6.56 -8.73
N GLY A 133 3.78 6.79 -7.41
CA GLY A 133 3.20 7.96 -6.76
C GLY A 133 3.56 8.07 -5.29
N PRO A 134 3.20 9.19 -4.64
CA PRO A 134 3.57 9.46 -3.25
C PRO A 134 2.82 8.61 -2.23
N ARG A 135 1.71 7.99 -2.61
CA ARG A 135 0.88 7.19 -1.71
C ARG A 135 1.40 5.77 -1.59
N LEU A 136 1.09 5.11 -0.49
CA LEU A 136 1.45 3.71 -0.25
C LEU A 136 0.78 2.73 -1.24
N ASP A 137 -0.41 3.06 -1.70
CA ASP A 137 -1.18 2.32 -2.68
C ASP A 137 -0.64 2.51 -4.12
N GLU A 138 0.24 3.49 -4.33
CA GLU A 138 0.94 3.75 -5.58
C GLU A 138 2.31 3.08 -5.62
N ARG A 139 2.44 1.93 -4.96
CA ARG A 139 3.65 1.11 -4.89
C ARG A 139 3.33 -0.32 -5.27
N LEU A 140 4.19 -0.90 -6.08
CA LEU A 140 4.12 -2.31 -6.48
C LEU A 140 5.30 -3.06 -5.88
N GLU A 141 5.07 -3.89 -4.88
CA GLU A 141 6.08 -4.73 -4.28
C GLU A 141 6.18 -6.04 -5.06
N ILE A 142 7.38 -6.35 -5.56
CA ILE A 142 7.70 -7.53 -6.35
C ILE A 142 8.77 -8.31 -5.59
N PRO A 143 8.51 -9.55 -5.18
CA PRO A 143 9.53 -10.39 -4.55
C PRO A 143 10.72 -10.60 -5.49
N ILE A 144 11.94 -10.69 -4.91
CA ILE A 144 13.16 -10.83 -5.73
C ILE A 144 13.20 -12.17 -6.48
N ASP A 145 12.57 -13.20 -5.91
CA ASP A 145 12.45 -14.55 -6.48
C ASP A 145 11.38 -14.67 -7.59
N ALA A 146 10.60 -13.60 -7.84
CA ALA A 146 9.62 -13.55 -8.93
C ALA A 146 10.27 -13.64 -10.32
N PHE A 147 11.50 -13.17 -10.47
CA PHE A 147 12.28 -13.18 -11.71
C PHE A 147 13.68 -13.76 -11.48
N GLU A 148 14.36 -14.19 -12.57
CA GLU A 148 15.76 -14.57 -12.51
C GLU A 148 16.68 -13.35 -12.34
N THR A 149 17.88 -13.59 -11.82
CA THR A 149 18.86 -12.51 -11.59
C THR A 149 19.19 -11.74 -12.87
N ASP A 150 19.25 -12.43 -14.00
CA ASP A 150 19.55 -11.79 -15.28
C ASP A 150 18.34 -11.03 -15.85
N GLU A 151 17.13 -11.53 -15.61
CA GLU A 151 15.87 -10.84 -15.95
C GLU A 151 15.74 -9.55 -15.14
N TRP A 152 16.08 -9.56 -13.86
CA TRP A 152 16.13 -8.37 -13.02
C TRP A 152 17.09 -7.31 -13.53
N LYS A 153 18.23 -7.69 -14.08
CA LYS A 153 19.16 -6.73 -14.69
C LYS A 153 18.50 -5.98 -15.85
N ILE A 154 17.81 -6.72 -16.72
CA ILE A 154 17.11 -6.14 -17.87
C ILE A 154 15.95 -5.24 -17.40
N ILE A 155 15.15 -5.69 -16.43
CA ILE A 155 14.06 -4.89 -15.88
C ILE A 155 14.59 -3.59 -15.26
N LYS A 156 15.70 -3.64 -14.52
CA LYS A 156 16.34 -2.46 -13.92
C LYS A 156 16.89 -1.47 -14.95
N GLU A 157 17.22 -1.90 -16.16
CA GLU A 157 17.62 -0.99 -17.24
C GLU A 157 16.47 -0.13 -17.76
N TYR A 158 15.22 -0.62 -17.69
CA TYR A 158 14.04 0.13 -18.09
C TYR A 158 13.54 1.07 -17.00
N LEU A 159 13.92 0.85 -15.74
CA LEU A 159 13.52 1.70 -14.64
C LEU A 159 14.29 3.03 -14.64
N PRO A 160 13.65 4.14 -14.23
CA PRO A 160 14.35 5.41 -14.11
C PRO A 160 15.54 5.24 -13.16
N ARG A 161 16.71 5.74 -13.56
CA ARG A 161 17.93 5.63 -12.75
C ARG A 161 17.69 6.33 -11.43
N TYR A 162 17.89 5.58 -10.36
CA TYR A 162 17.78 6.04 -8.99
C TYR A 162 18.70 7.26 -8.77
N THR A 163 18.13 8.39 -8.39
CA THR A 163 18.88 9.50 -7.81
C THR A 163 18.65 9.41 -6.29
N GLU A 164 19.71 9.21 -5.53
CA GLU A 164 19.72 9.00 -4.06
C GLU A 164 19.04 10.13 -3.25
N ASP A 165 18.76 11.26 -3.88
CA ASP A 165 18.26 12.49 -3.26
C ASP A 165 16.73 12.52 -2.98
N THR A 166 15.99 11.42 -3.22
CA THR A 166 14.50 11.46 -3.12
C THR A 166 13.93 10.69 -1.92
N LEU A 167 14.77 10.32 -0.95
CA LEU A 167 14.32 9.79 0.35
C LEU A 167 14.36 10.89 1.41
N VAL A 168 13.41 11.82 1.37
CA VAL A 168 13.06 12.69 2.52
C VAL A 168 11.64 12.42 2.94
#